data_f83ecbdb6c40c5f4239ffc46c6785ed2
#
_entry.id   f83ecbdb6c40c5f4239ffc46c6785ed2
#
_cell.length_a   1.000
_cell.length_b   1.000
_cell.length_c   1.000
_cell.angle_alpha   90.00
_cell.angle_beta   90.00
_cell.angle_gamma   90.00
#
_symmetry.space_group_name_H-M   'P 1'
#
loop_
_entity.id
_entity.type
_entity.pdbx_description
1 polymer ?
#
loop_
_entity_poly.entity_id
_entity_poly.type
_entity_poly.pdbx_seq_one_letter_code
_entity_poly.pdbx_strand_id
1 'polypeptide(L)'
;RNSMSMLGNEFVNVKLLWLEKQSDRNLFFDLNAAATEELIHDEEQSKASFKWFRNSWEELQNHKDGVFIDTTGISASFRAMAKIFPPVSRQTGDQYFLDAMKNLRDSSDMVGILVAKNSADNLQRVQGGRFWQRLHLWGTINDLVLQPVNQVPERIDRIYNLGGKSLFAEKMQPLVNDTDWQVLMPFRMGYSKQPVFPSPRRHVTDVII
;
A
#
# COMPACT_ATOMS: atom_id res chain seq x y z
N ARG A 1 -18.14 -7.89 -4.36
CA ARG A 1 -17.07 -8.79 -3.87
C ARG A 1 -16.89 -9.98 -4.81
N ASN A 2 -17.93 -10.76 -5.07
CA ASN A 2 -17.84 -11.95 -5.94
C ASN A 2 -17.24 -11.64 -7.32
N SER A 3 -17.72 -10.58 -7.97
CA SER A 3 -17.18 -10.16 -9.29
C SER A 3 -15.68 -9.86 -9.24
N MET A 4 -15.18 -9.24 -8.17
CA MET A 4 -13.77 -8.95 -8.01
C MET A 4 -12.95 -10.22 -7.77
N SER A 5 -13.44 -11.15 -6.95
CA SER A 5 -12.76 -12.42 -6.72
C SER A 5 -12.64 -13.25 -8.01
N MET A 6 -13.65 -13.20 -8.89
CA MET A 6 -13.63 -13.89 -10.18
C MET A 6 -12.56 -13.38 -11.16
N LEU A 7 -12.09 -12.12 -11.00
CA LEU A 7 -11.02 -11.57 -11.84
C LEU A 7 -9.67 -12.32 -11.66
N GLY A 8 -9.53 -13.06 -10.58
CA GLY A 8 -8.34 -13.86 -10.27
C GLY A 8 -8.45 -15.35 -10.54
N ASN A 9 -9.57 -15.85 -11.09
CA ASN A 9 -9.82 -17.29 -11.25
C ASN A 9 -8.77 -18.04 -12.09
N GLU A 10 -8.02 -17.35 -12.96
CA GLU A 10 -6.92 -17.96 -13.72
C GLU A 10 -5.64 -18.17 -12.89
N PHE A 11 -5.52 -17.55 -11.71
CA PHE A 11 -4.32 -17.62 -10.88
C PHE A 11 -4.48 -18.69 -9.80
N VAL A 12 -3.94 -19.88 -10.04
CA VAL A 12 -4.08 -21.04 -9.13
C VAL A 12 -3.42 -20.79 -7.77
N ASN A 13 -2.31 -20.05 -7.76
CA ASN A 13 -1.48 -19.82 -6.56
C ASN A 13 -1.66 -18.42 -5.94
N VAL A 14 -2.64 -17.66 -6.40
CA VAL A 14 -2.98 -16.34 -5.84
C VAL A 14 -4.48 -16.23 -5.74
N LYS A 15 -4.99 -15.74 -4.62
CA LYS A 15 -6.43 -15.49 -4.42
C LYS A 15 -6.69 -14.22 -3.64
N LEU A 16 -7.91 -13.73 -3.69
CA LEU A 16 -8.40 -12.59 -2.93
C LEU A 16 -9.23 -13.06 -1.74
N LEU A 17 -8.87 -12.58 -0.57
CA LEU A 17 -9.64 -12.73 0.67
C LEU A 17 -10.24 -11.38 1.07
N TRP A 18 -11.43 -11.41 1.67
CA TRP A 18 -12.09 -10.24 2.22
C TRP A 18 -12.16 -10.31 3.74
N LEU A 19 -11.75 -9.25 4.42
CA LEU A 19 -11.92 -9.14 5.87
C LEU A 19 -13.35 -8.66 6.17
N GLU A 20 -14.26 -9.60 6.36
CA GLU A 20 -15.69 -9.29 6.54
C GLU A 20 -16.01 -8.83 7.97
N LYS A 21 -15.36 -9.45 8.97
CA LYS A 21 -15.58 -9.13 10.38
C LYS A 21 -14.87 -7.83 10.78
N GLN A 22 -15.53 -7.03 11.58
CA GLN A 22 -14.92 -5.79 12.11
C GLN A 22 -13.70 -6.09 12.98
N SER A 23 -13.71 -7.19 13.75
CA SER A 23 -12.56 -7.63 14.54
C SER A 23 -11.31 -7.87 13.68
N ASP A 24 -11.50 -8.50 12.51
CA ASP A 24 -10.40 -8.85 11.61
C ASP A 24 -9.82 -7.58 10.95
N ARG A 25 -10.70 -6.65 10.55
CA ARG A 25 -10.27 -5.34 10.06
C ARG A 25 -9.52 -4.55 11.13
N ASN A 26 -9.99 -4.57 12.36
CA ASN A 26 -9.32 -3.90 13.47
C ASN A 26 -7.92 -4.49 13.70
N LEU A 27 -7.82 -5.81 13.79
CA LEU A 27 -6.52 -6.49 13.91
C LEU A 27 -5.59 -6.14 12.76
N PHE A 28 -6.08 -6.14 11.52
CA PHE A 28 -5.29 -5.75 10.36
C PHE A 28 -4.74 -4.33 10.49
N PHE A 29 -5.55 -3.34 10.85
CA PHE A 29 -5.09 -1.96 10.98
C PHE A 29 -4.14 -1.77 12.16
N ASP A 30 -4.32 -2.49 13.27
CA ASP A 30 -3.38 -2.47 14.39
C ASP A 30 -2.01 -3.04 13.98
N LEU A 31 -2.00 -4.16 13.25
CA LEU A 31 -0.77 -4.74 12.70
C LEU A 31 -0.10 -3.80 11.68
N ASN A 32 -0.89 -3.14 10.83
CA ASN A 32 -0.36 -2.19 9.87
C ASN A 32 0.26 -0.96 10.53
N ALA A 33 -0.36 -0.42 11.57
CA ALA A 33 0.19 0.69 12.34
C ALA A 33 1.51 0.29 13.04
N ALA A 34 1.55 -0.90 13.67
CA ALA A 34 2.77 -1.43 14.28
C ALA A 34 3.89 -1.68 13.25
N ALA A 35 3.55 -2.23 12.09
CA ALA A 35 4.52 -2.42 11.00
C ALA A 35 5.06 -1.09 10.46
N THR A 36 4.21 -0.05 10.37
CA THR A 36 4.63 1.30 10.00
C THR A 36 5.59 1.89 11.02
N GLU A 37 5.32 1.71 12.31
CA GLU A 37 6.19 2.17 13.39
C GLU A 37 7.57 1.51 13.32
N GLU A 38 7.64 0.19 13.09
CA GLU A 38 8.92 -0.49 12.88
C GLU A 38 9.62 -0.03 11.59
N LEU A 39 8.87 0.25 10.51
CA LEU A 39 9.42 0.74 9.25
C LEU A 39 10.12 2.10 9.41
N ILE A 40 9.49 3.05 10.10
CA ILE A 40 10.07 4.37 10.31
C ILE A 40 11.27 4.35 11.26
N HIS A 41 11.33 3.38 12.19
CA HIS A 41 12.49 3.18 13.07
C HIS A 41 13.64 2.40 12.39
N ASP A 42 13.38 1.67 11.31
CA ASP A 42 14.41 1.09 10.46
C ASP A 42 14.97 2.18 9.54
N GLU A 43 16.14 2.73 9.90
CA GLU A 43 16.71 3.89 9.21
C GLU A 43 16.91 3.67 7.71
N GLU A 44 17.26 2.45 7.30
CA GLU A 44 17.46 2.11 5.90
C GLU A 44 16.12 2.11 5.13
N GLN A 45 15.08 1.50 5.70
CA GLN A 45 13.74 1.50 5.11
C GLN A 45 13.13 2.92 5.06
N SER A 46 13.24 3.67 6.16
CA SER A 46 12.74 5.05 6.21
C SER A 46 13.44 5.93 5.15
N LYS A 47 14.78 5.86 5.03
CA LYS A 47 15.52 6.57 3.98
C LYS A 47 15.12 6.14 2.57
N ALA A 48 14.94 4.85 2.33
CA ALA A 48 14.54 4.32 1.03
C ALA A 48 13.13 4.79 0.65
N SER A 49 12.19 4.77 1.58
CA SER A 49 10.82 5.26 1.39
C SER A 49 10.79 6.76 1.12
N PHE A 50 11.54 7.54 1.92
CA PHE A 50 11.58 9.00 1.80
C PHE A 50 12.10 9.48 0.44
N LYS A 51 12.98 8.73 -0.21
CA LYS A 51 13.46 9.03 -1.58
C LYS A 51 12.34 9.07 -2.64
N TRP A 52 11.19 8.45 -2.39
CA TRP A 52 10.06 8.43 -3.31
C TRP A 52 9.07 9.57 -3.10
N PHE A 53 9.22 10.36 -2.03
CA PHE A 53 8.41 11.56 -1.83
C PHE A 53 8.95 12.71 -2.67
N ARG A 54 8.05 13.40 -3.37
CA ARG A 54 8.35 14.60 -4.14
C ARG A 54 7.79 15.79 -3.35
N ASN A 55 8.69 16.46 -2.66
CA ASN A 55 8.35 17.49 -1.68
C ASN A 55 8.24 18.90 -2.29
N SER A 56 8.64 19.06 -3.55
CA SER A 56 8.55 20.34 -4.27
C SER A 56 7.98 20.16 -5.67
N TRP A 57 7.48 21.26 -6.25
CA TRP A 57 7.03 21.28 -7.62
C TRP A 57 8.17 20.97 -8.60
N GLU A 58 9.36 21.45 -8.32
CA GLU A 58 10.56 21.20 -9.13
C GLU A 58 10.91 19.70 -9.16
N GLU A 59 10.98 19.06 -7.99
CA GLU A 59 11.22 17.61 -7.92
C GLU A 59 10.17 16.81 -8.71
N LEU A 60 8.90 17.20 -8.61
CA LEU A 60 7.82 16.54 -9.32
C LEU A 60 7.98 16.65 -10.85
N GLN A 61 8.35 17.83 -11.36
CA GLN A 61 8.56 18.05 -12.79
C GLN A 61 9.79 17.32 -13.31
N ASN A 62 10.86 17.26 -12.53
CA ASN A 62 12.12 16.62 -12.93
C ASN A 62 12.03 15.11 -12.90
N HIS A 63 11.37 14.52 -11.93
CA HIS A 63 11.31 13.06 -11.78
C HIS A 63 10.07 12.43 -12.42
N LYS A 64 8.91 13.09 -12.39
CA LYS A 64 7.62 12.60 -12.92
C LYS A 64 7.23 11.22 -12.40
N ASP A 65 7.62 10.91 -11.17
CA ASP A 65 7.36 9.66 -10.46
C ASP A 65 7.22 9.91 -8.96
N GLY A 66 7.02 8.84 -8.19
CA GLY A 66 6.95 8.89 -6.74
C GLY A 66 5.61 9.39 -6.20
N VAL A 67 5.60 9.66 -4.89
CA VAL A 67 4.43 10.16 -4.14
C VAL A 67 4.58 11.66 -3.97
N PHE A 68 3.55 12.42 -4.31
CA PHE A 68 3.56 13.87 -4.14
C PHE A 68 2.34 14.35 -3.36
N ILE A 69 2.45 15.53 -2.82
CA ILE A 69 1.54 16.06 -1.82
C ILE A 69 0.08 16.14 -2.29
N ASP A 70 -0.16 16.33 -3.60
CA ASP A 70 -1.52 16.40 -4.14
C ASP A 70 -2.27 15.05 -4.08
N THR A 71 -1.55 13.93 -3.92
CA THR A 71 -2.13 12.59 -3.82
C THR A 71 -2.29 12.10 -2.37
N THR A 72 -1.92 12.92 -1.38
CA THR A 72 -1.87 12.48 0.04
C THR A 72 -3.16 12.71 0.83
N GLY A 73 -4.24 13.18 0.22
CA GLY A 73 -5.50 13.41 0.92
C GLY A 73 -5.51 14.60 1.90
N ILE A 74 -4.43 15.37 1.98
CA ILE A 74 -4.30 16.57 2.82
C ILE A 74 -5.18 17.69 2.26
N SER A 75 -5.66 18.61 3.10
CA SER A 75 -6.51 19.74 2.69
C SER A 75 -5.84 20.62 1.62
N ALA A 76 -6.64 21.24 0.75
CA ALA A 76 -6.14 22.07 -0.35
C ALA A 76 -5.27 23.25 0.13
N SER A 77 -5.64 23.86 1.26
CA SER A 77 -4.87 24.97 1.87
C SER A 77 -3.50 24.51 2.35
N PHE A 78 -3.44 23.34 3.01
CA PHE A 78 -2.18 22.77 3.49
C PHE A 78 -1.28 22.36 2.32
N ARG A 79 -1.85 21.75 1.25
CA ARG A 79 -1.10 21.42 0.02
C ARG A 79 -0.49 22.67 -0.64
N ALA A 80 -1.25 23.75 -0.70
CA ALA A 80 -0.74 25.00 -1.27
C ALA A 80 0.42 25.57 -0.44
N MET A 81 0.30 25.58 0.88
CA MET A 81 1.37 25.99 1.79
C MET A 81 2.62 25.13 1.65
N ALA A 82 2.46 23.81 1.65
CA ALA A 82 3.58 22.87 1.59
C ALA A 82 4.39 22.96 0.28
N LYS A 83 3.82 23.51 -0.80
CA LYS A 83 4.53 23.78 -2.06
C LYS A 83 5.41 25.04 -2.01
N ILE A 84 5.16 25.92 -1.06
CA ILE A 84 5.86 27.22 -0.92
C ILE A 84 6.96 27.13 0.15
N PHE A 85 6.73 26.36 1.21
CA PHE A 85 7.69 26.20 2.31
C PHE A 85 8.76 25.16 1.98
N PRO A 86 9.93 25.23 2.66
CA PRO A 86 10.94 24.20 2.54
C PRO A 86 10.39 22.77 2.80
N PRO A 87 10.94 21.73 2.15
CA PRO A 87 10.55 20.36 2.40
C PRO A 87 10.63 20.00 3.89
N VAL A 88 9.66 19.22 4.36
CA VAL A 88 9.68 18.72 5.73
C VAL A 88 10.86 17.76 5.94
N SER A 89 11.39 17.71 7.15
CA SER A 89 12.43 16.73 7.49
C SER A 89 11.89 15.30 7.36
N ARG A 90 12.81 14.34 7.18
CA ARG A 90 12.44 12.91 7.11
C ARG A 90 11.67 12.49 8.36
N GLN A 91 12.14 12.86 9.55
CA GLN A 91 11.46 12.53 10.81
C GLN A 91 10.02 13.08 10.87
N THR A 92 9.83 14.31 10.39
CA THR A 92 8.49 14.90 10.31
C THR A 92 7.61 14.15 9.31
N GLY A 93 8.18 13.76 8.15
CA GLY A 93 7.50 12.95 7.14
C GLY A 93 7.11 11.57 7.67
N ASP A 94 8.02 10.90 8.37
CA ASP A 94 7.80 9.59 9.01
C ASP A 94 6.64 9.67 10.03
N GLN A 95 6.59 10.74 10.85
CA GLN A 95 5.50 10.93 11.80
C GLN A 95 4.15 11.15 11.12
N TYR A 96 4.10 11.99 10.09
CA TYR A 96 2.87 12.16 9.29
C TYR A 96 2.41 10.86 8.64
N PHE A 97 3.34 10.06 8.16
CA PHE A 97 3.02 8.76 7.59
C PHE A 97 2.43 7.80 8.61
N LEU A 98 3.02 7.71 9.81
CA LEU A 98 2.51 6.89 10.91
C LEU A 98 1.11 7.33 11.32
N ASP A 99 0.88 8.64 11.50
CA ASP A 99 -0.41 9.18 11.87
C ASP A 99 -1.46 8.91 10.80
N ALA A 100 -1.10 9.03 9.52
CA ALA A 100 -1.97 8.68 8.41
C ALA A 100 -2.36 7.19 8.43
N MET A 101 -1.40 6.29 8.71
CA MET A 101 -1.65 4.85 8.79
C MET A 101 -2.55 4.48 9.99
N LYS A 102 -2.38 5.13 11.13
CA LYS A 102 -3.27 4.95 12.31
C LYS A 102 -4.71 5.35 12.02
N ASN A 103 -4.92 6.37 11.18
CA ASN A 103 -6.23 6.89 10.82
C ASN A 103 -6.92 6.14 9.65
N LEU A 104 -6.27 5.15 9.04
CA LEU A 104 -6.86 4.39 7.92
C LEU A 104 -8.16 3.65 8.31
N ARG A 105 -8.25 3.16 9.55
CA ARG A 105 -9.39 2.41 10.06
C ARG A 105 -10.71 3.16 9.86
N ASP A 106 -10.75 4.43 10.24
CA ASP A 106 -11.97 5.23 10.26
C ASP A 106 -12.44 5.65 8.85
N SER A 107 -11.58 5.48 7.86
CA SER A 107 -11.83 5.87 6.47
C SER A 107 -11.83 4.68 5.51
N SER A 108 -12.02 3.45 6.01
CA SER A 108 -11.95 2.22 5.21
C SER A 108 -13.25 1.45 5.28
N ASP A 109 -13.98 1.40 4.16
CA ASP A 109 -15.25 0.65 4.07
C ASP A 109 -15.01 -0.86 3.92
N MET A 110 -13.99 -1.23 3.13
CA MET A 110 -13.66 -2.61 2.84
C MET A 110 -12.14 -2.83 2.86
N VAL A 111 -11.73 -4.01 3.30
CA VAL A 111 -10.34 -4.47 3.27
C VAL A 111 -10.28 -5.81 2.55
N GLY A 112 -9.42 -5.89 1.54
CA GLY A 112 -9.08 -7.12 0.84
C GLY A 112 -7.60 -7.46 1.03
N ILE A 113 -7.28 -8.75 0.93
CA ILE A 113 -5.91 -9.25 0.98
C ILE A 113 -5.68 -10.17 -0.21
N LEU A 114 -4.77 -9.81 -1.10
CA LEU A 114 -4.21 -10.79 -2.02
C LEU A 114 -3.26 -11.69 -1.24
N VAL A 115 -3.46 -12.99 -1.36
CA VAL A 115 -2.62 -14.01 -0.73
C VAL A 115 -2.01 -14.90 -1.80
N ALA A 116 -0.83 -15.45 -1.53
CA ALA A 116 -0.13 -16.39 -2.40
C ALA A 116 0.23 -17.67 -1.63
N LYS A 117 0.40 -18.78 -2.34
CA LYS A 117 0.92 -20.05 -1.76
C LYS A 117 2.36 -19.85 -1.25
N ASN A 118 3.14 -19.06 -1.95
CA ASN A 118 4.49 -18.66 -1.55
C ASN A 118 4.70 -17.17 -1.90
N SER A 119 4.65 -16.31 -0.90
CA SER A 119 4.80 -14.85 -1.09
C SER A 119 6.23 -14.44 -1.48
N ALA A 120 7.22 -15.32 -1.35
CA ALA A 120 8.60 -15.09 -1.80
C ALA A 120 8.84 -15.52 -3.26
N ASP A 121 7.91 -16.27 -3.88
CA ASP A 121 8.03 -16.72 -5.27
C ASP A 121 7.74 -15.57 -6.25
N ASN A 122 8.71 -15.26 -7.12
CA ASN A 122 8.63 -14.16 -8.05
C ASN A 122 7.48 -14.31 -9.07
N LEU A 123 7.18 -15.53 -9.51
CA LEU A 123 6.07 -15.78 -10.43
C LEU A 123 4.74 -15.45 -9.77
N GLN A 124 4.55 -15.88 -8.52
CA GLN A 124 3.32 -15.58 -7.76
C GLN A 124 3.20 -14.08 -7.43
N ARG A 125 4.32 -13.39 -7.16
CA ARG A 125 4.36 -11.93 -7.04
C ARG A 125 3.90 -11.23 -8.32
N VAL A 126 4.36 -11.67 -9.48
CA VAL A 126 3.91 -11.15 -10.79
C VAL A 126 2.43 -11.46 -11.02
N GLN A 127 1.97 -12.67 -10.70
CA GLN A 127 0.54 -13.03 -10.77
C GLN A 127 -0.31 -12.16 -9.84
N GLY A 128 0.14 -11.91 -8.62
CA GLY A 128 -0.48 -10.98 -7.68
C GLY A 128 -0.59 -9.57 -8.23
N GLY A 129 0.48 -9.06 -8.84
CA GLY A 129 0.49 -7.76 -9.51
C GLY A 129 -0.48 -7.67 -10.69
N ARG A 130 -0.57 -8.74 -11.52
CA ARG A 130 -1.57 -8.83 -12.60
C ARG A 130 -2.99 -8.84 -12.05
N PHE A 131 -3.24 -9.58 -10.97
CA PHE A 131 -4.53 -9.61 -10.32
C PHE A 131 -4.88 -8.22 -9.73
N TRP A 132 -3.93 -7.60 -9.03
CA TRP A 132 -4.08 -6.23 -8.52
C TRP A 132 -4.44 -5.24 -9.63
N GLN A 133 -3.76 -5.27 -10.76
CA GLN A 133 -4.06 -4.38 -11.88
C GLN A 133 -5.49 -4.54 -12.39
N ARG A 134 -6.00 -5.78 -12.47
CA ARG A 134 -7.40 -6.04 -12.84
C ARG A 134 -8.38 -5.50 -11.82
N LEU A 135 -8.10 -5.72 -10.52
CA LEU A 135 -8.92 -5.17 -9.44
C LEU A 135 -8.99 -3.65 -9.51
N HIS A 136 -7.84 -3.01 -9.74
CA HIS A 136 -7.75 -1.55 -9.83
C HIS A 136 -8.53 -1.00 -11.03
N LEU A 137 -8.39 -1.61 -12.21
CA LEU A 137 -9.13 -1.22 -13.41
C LEU A 137 -10.63 -1.45 -13.23
N TRP A 138 -11.03 -2.58 -12.68
CA TRP A 138 -12.43 -2.87 -12.38
C TRP A 138 -13.00 -1.86 -11.36
N GLY A 139 -12.25 -1.54 -10.32
CA GLY A 139 -12.62 -0.52 -9.34
C GLY A 139 -12.85 0.83 -10.01
N THR A 140 -11.93 1.27 -10.87
CA THR A 140 -12.05 2.55 -11.59
C THR A 140 -13.33 2.62 -12.45
N ILE A 141 -13.68 1.54 -13.13
CA ILE A 141 -14.91 1.48 -13.95
C ILE A 141 -16.18 1.55 -13.09
N ASN A 142 -16.09 1.14 -11.82
CA ASN A 142 -17.21 1.10 -10.86
C ASN A 142 -17.15 2.23 -9.83
N ASP A 143 -16.41 3.30 -10.09
CA ASP A 143 -16.24 4.47 -9.21
C ASP A 143 -15.66 4.15 -7.82
N LEU A 144 -14.97 3.02 -7.71
CA LEU A 144 -14.28 2.60 -6.50
C LEU A 144 -12.80 2.99 -6.56
N VAL A 145 -12.30 3.48 -5.44
CA VAL A 145 -10.87 3.74 -5.25
C VAL A 145 -10.25 2.65 -4.40
N LEU A 146 -9.06 2.20 -4.78
CA LEU A 146 -8.29 1.18 -4.09
C LEU A 146 -6.95 1.75 -3.67
N GLN A 147 -6.53 1.45 -2.44
CA GLN A 147 -5.22 1.85 -1.93
C GLN A 147 -4.50 0.63 -1.34
N PRO A 148 -3.28 0.30 -1.81
CA PRO A 148 -2.41 -0.68 -1.16
C PRO A 148 -2.10 -0.26 0.28
N VAL A 149 -2.03 -1.24 1.19
CA VAL A 149 -1.67 -1.07 2.60
C VAL A 149 -0.62 -2.12 2.94
N ASN A 150 0.60 -1.92 2.42
CA ASN A 150 1.63 -2.96 2.30
C ASN A 150 2.67 -3.00 3.43
N GLN A 151 2.54 -2.20 4.49
CA GLN A 151 3.54 -2.09 5.54
C GLN A 151 3.84 -3.44 6.21
N VAL A 152 2.80 -4.26 6.44
CA VAL A 152 2.97 -5.60 7.02
C VAL A 152 3.77 -6.52 6.10
N PRO A 153 3.40 -6.77 4.81
CA PRO A 153 4.22 -7.58 3.92
C PRO A 153 5.64 -7.03 3.72
N GLU A 154 5.82 -5.72 3.66
CA GLU A 154 7.15 -5.09 3.55
C GLU A 154 8.03 -5.42 4.77
N ARG A 155 7.47 -5.36 5.98
CA ARG A 155 8.20 -5.76 7.19
C ARG A 155 8.48 -7.25 7.24
N ILE A 156 7.55 -8.10 6.79
CA ILE A 156 7.77 -9.54 6.67
C ILE A 156 8.95 -9.81 5.73
N ASP A 157 8.93 -9.24 4.54
CA ASP A 157 10.01 -9.40 3.55
C ASP A 157 11.35 -8.87 4.09
N ARG A 158 11.35 -7.71 4.75
CA ARG A 158 12.56 -7.13 5.35
C ARG A 158 13.19 -8.05 6.38
N ILE A 159 12.37 -8.57 7.30
CA ILE A 159 12.86 -9.46 8.37
C ILE A 159 13.40 -10.77 7.78
N TYR A 160 12.74 -11.36 6.80
CA TYR A 160 13.22 -12.57 6.13
C TYR A 160 14.51 -12.33 5.35
N ASN A 161 14.64 -11.19 4.67
CA ASN A 161 15.87 -10.84 3.96
C ASN A 161 17.07 -10.62 4.92
N LEU A 162 16.81 -10.29 6.18
CA LEU A 162 17.83 -10.21 7.24
C LEU A 162 18.07 -11.56 7.94
N GLY A 163 17.44 -12.65 7.49
CA GLY A 163 17.58 -13.99 8.05
C GLY A 163 16.78 -14.22 9.34
N GLY A 164 15.85 -13.31 9.68
CA GLY A 164 15.00 -13.40 10.87
C GLY A 164 13.69 -14.15 10.65
N LYS A 165 12.91 -14.30 11.73
CA LYS A 165 11.52 -14.79 11.71
C LYS A 165 10.58 -13.63 12.02
N SER A 166 9.55 -13.47 11.20
CA SER A 166 8.62 -12.35 11.32
C SER A 166 7.43 -12.68 12.22
N LEU A 167 7.29 -11.97 13.33
CA LEU A 167 6.09 -11.99 14.17
C LEU A 167 4.86 -11.45 13.42
N PHE A 168 5.04 -10.57 12.44
CA PHE A 168 3.93 -10.11 11.61
C PHE A 168 3.34 -11.23 10.75
N ALA A 169 4.18 -12.13 10.23
CA ALA A 169 3.70 -13.30 9.49
C ALA A 169 2.80 -14.18 10.38
N GLU A 170 3.24 -14.45 11.61
CA GLU A 170 2.46 -15.23 12.58
C GLU A 170 1.14 -14.53 12.96
N LYS A 171 1.17 -13.22 13.23
CA LYS A 171 -0.01 -12.45 13.62
C LYS A 171 -1.01 -12.23 12.46
N MET A 172 -0.55 -12.25 11.21
CA MET A 172 -1.41 -12.19 10.02
C MET A 172 -2.11 -13.52 9.71
N GLN A 173 -1.57 -14.65 10.18
CA GLN A 173 -2.10 -15.97 9.86
C GLN A 173 -3.58 -16.16 10.19
N PRO A 174 -4.12 -15.69 11.34
CA PRO A 174 -5.54 -15.77 11.64
C PRO A 174 -6.43 -15.04 10.62
N LEU A 175 -5.94 -13.96 10.00
CA LEU A 175 -6.68 -13.20 8.99
C LEU A 175 -6.70 -13.90 7.63
N VAL A 176 -5.67 -14.68 7.33
CA VAL A 176 -5.59 -15.52 6.13
C VAL A 176 -6.42 -16.79 6.31
N ASN A 177 -6.57 -17.27 7.55
CA ASN A 177 -7.36 -18.42 7.97
C ASN A 177 -7.08 -19.72 7.19
N ASP A 178 -5.84 -19.87 6.69
CA ASP A 178 -5.41 -21.05 5.92
C ASP A 178 -3.87 -21.06 5.91
N THR A 179 -3.25 -22.08 6.51
CA THR A 179 -1.79 -22.19 6.67
C THR A 179 -1.03 -22.36 5.36
N ASP A 180 -1.74 -22.76 4.30
CA ASP A 180 -1.16 -22.93 2.96
C ASP A 180 -1.00 -21.61 2.21
N TRP A 181 -1.46 -20.50 2.78
CA TRP A 181 -1.47 -19.19 2.13
C TRP A 181 -0.75 -18.15 2.97
N GLN A 182 -0.06 -17.27 2.32
CA GLN A 182 0.71 -16.18 2.91
C GLN A 182 0.20 -14.82 2.40
N VAL A 183 0.25 -13.81 3.25
CA VAL A 183 -0.10 -12.45 2.85
C VAL A 183 0.85 -11.96 1.75
N LEU A 184 0.28 -11.39 0.67
CA LEU A 184 1.04 -10.83 -0.43
C LEU A 184 0.81 -9.32 -0.54
N MET A 185 -0.45 -8.89 -0.65
CA MET A 185 -0.78 -7.49 -0.87
C MET A 185 -2.15 -7.14 -0.28
N PRO A 186 -2.18 -6.62 0.94
CA PRO A 186 -3.39 -6.04 1.51
C PRO A 186 -3.73 -4.70 0.86
N PHE A 187 -5.03 -4.39 0.82
CA PHE A 187 -5.51 -3.11 0.33
C PHE A 187 -6.83 -2.72 0.99
N ARG A 188 -7.11 -1.45 1.01
CA ARG A 188 -8.45 -0.93 1.34
C ARG A 188 -9.14 -0.41 0.09
N MET A 189 -10.46 -0.37 0.12
CA MET A 189 -11.26 0.20 -0.95
C MET A 189 -12.54 0.83 -0.44
N GLY A 190 -13.08 1.75 -1.22
CA GLY A 190 -14.31 2.46 -0.94
C GLY A 190 -14.61 3.49 -2.02
N TYR A 191 -15.58 4.35 -1.76
CA TYR A 191 -15.90 5.47 -2.65
C TYR A 191 -15.12 6.71 -2.22
N SER A 192 -14.49 7.40 -3.18
CA SER A 192 -13.82 8.66 -2.89
C SER A 192 -14.84 9.79 -2.73
N LYS A 193 -14.67 10.60 -1.68
CA LYS A 193 -15.46 11.82 -1.47
C LYS A 193 -14.94 13.01 -2.31
N GLN A 194 -13.76 12.88 -2.90
CA GLN A 194 -13.10 13.93 -3.67
C GLN A 194 -12.49 13.34 -4.96
N PRO A 195 -12.36 14.15 -6.03
CA PRO A 195 -11.66 13.72 -7.23
C PRO A 195 -10.23 13.26 -6.92
N VAL A 196 -9.81 12.15 -7.52
CA VAL A 196 -8.43 11.68 -7.46
C VAL A 196 -7.63 12.37 -8.55
N PHE A 197 -6.55 13.06 -8.18
CA PHE A 197 -5.65 13.68 -9.15
C PHE A 197 -4.75 12.62 -9.80
N PRO A 198 -4.57 12.67 -11.14
CA PRO A 198 -3.64 11.78 -11.81
C PRO A 198 -2.21 12.05 -11.35
N SER A 199 -1.46 10.99 -11.10
CA SER A 199 -0.03 11.12 -10.87
C SER A 199 0.72 11.37 -12.19
N PRO A 200 1.83 12.13 -12.19
CA PRO A 200 2.65 12.31 -13.37
C PRO A 200 3.20 10.98 -13.88
N ARG A 201 3.58 10.94 -15.14
CA ARG A 201 4.17 9.76 -15.78
C ARG A 201 5.46 10.16 -16.48
N ARG A 202 6.48 9.32 -16.34
CA ARG A 202 7.69 9.42 -17.15
C ARG A 202 7.36 9.16 -18.62
N HIS A 203 8.12 9.75 -19.53
CA HIS A 203 7.98 9.45 -20.95
C HIS A 203 8.35 7.98 -21.22
N VAL A 204 7.73 7.37 -22.22
CA VAL A 204 7.98 5.95 -22.54
C VAL A 204 9.45 5.68 -22.83
N THR A 205 10.14 6.61 -23.51
CA THR A 205 11.59 6.52 -23.80
C THR A 205 12.46 6.52 -22.55
N ASP A 206 11.97 7.02 -21.41
CA ASP A 206 12.74 7.08 -20.16
C ASP A 206 12.67 5.76 -19.37
N VAL A 207 11.81 4.81 -19.80
CA VAL A 207 11.58 3.53 -19.11
C VAL A 207 11.79 2.30 -19.99
N ILE A 208 12.03 2.47 -21.28
CA ILE A 208 12.44 1.40 -22.20
C ILE A 208 13.96 1.35 -22.21
N ILE A 209 14.52 0.19 -21.90
CA ILE A 209 15.95 -0.14 -21.97
C ILE A 209 16.21 -0.88 -23.25
#